data_c9d748b86f1ea8747570f43717264a0e
#
_entry.id   c9d748b86f1ea8747570f43717264a0e
#
_cell.length_a   1.000
_cell.length_b   1.000
_cell.length_c   1.000
_cell.angle_alpha   90.00
_cell.angle_beta   90.00
_cell.angle_gamma   90.00
#
_symmetry.space_group_name_H-M   'P 1'
#
loop_
_entity.id
_entity.type
_entity.pdbx_description
1 polymer ?
#
loop_
_entity_poly.entity_id
_entity_poly.type
_entity_poly.pdbx_seq_one_letter_code
_entity_poly.pdbx_strand_id
1 'polypeptide(L)'
;MIRLFASDMDGTLLNDKGYISDRTINAVKKLQKHGIHFIVNTGRDYRAAKRELDAASLSCDMICYSGACTYDVHGNGFHIASLPKSIAKQILTVFERHGAFANIATEYGKTSITDKNTLLSYYKNEVFPAVEQEGKVYFRTWHDFAMMVSKVRFFEGKESLLGCETPIYKISTTFFDQDKINALKDDIHGIDQLHAVSTSKNDLEITHVNAQKGTALLRYAQTKRITPSQILAVGDSGNDLSMLSLDLGVTAAMANASATVKDVCSVIAPSNDQDGVAFLIEDILEQNELAARVRRSFCLALDYSKI
;
A
#
# COMPACT_ATOMS: atom_id res chain seq x y z
N MET A 1 8.75 -7.66 22.12
CA MET A 1 7.54 -6.81 22.34
C MET A 1 7.38 -5.91 21.12
N ILE A 2 6.23 -5.98 20.48
CA ILE A 2 5.90 -5.16 19.30
C ILE A 2 5.65 -3.71 19.71
N ARG A 3 6.19 -2.78 18.94
CA ARG A 3 6.07 -1.31 19.12
C ARG A 3 5.53 -0.59 17.90
N LEU A 4 5.52 -1.27 16.73
CA LEU A 4 4.97 -0.75 15.48
C LEU A 4 4.15 -1.83 14.81
N PHE A 5 2.91 -1.48 14.47
CA PHE A 5 2.01 -2.30 13.66
C PHE A 5 1.82 -1.62 12.29
N ALA A 6 2.27 -2.28 11.24
CA ALA A 6 2.16 -1.81 9.86
C ALA A 6 1.12 -2.64 9.12
N SER A 7 0.07 -2.01 8.63
CA SER A 7 -1.02 -2.67 7.90
C SER A 7 -1.08 -2.19 6.47
N ASP A 8 -1.18 -3.10 5.51
CA ASP A 8 -1.75 -2.76 4.21
C ASP A 8 -3.22 -2.34 4.37
N MET A 9 -3.81 -1.78 3.31
CA MET A 9 -5.16 -1.23 3.35
C MET A 9 -6.16 -2.11 2.58
N ASP A 10 -5.96 -2.31 1.30
CA ASP A 10 -6.90 -3.01 0.42
C ASP A 10 -6.75 -4.53 0.58
N GLY A 11 -7.85 -5.24 0.91
CA GLY A 11 -7.78 -6.69 1.19
C GLY A 11 -7.14 -7.04 2.54
N THR A 12 -6.77 -6.04 3.34
CA THR A 12 -6.15 -6.21 4.67
C THR A 12 -6.92 -5.44 5.74
N LEU A 13 -6.74 -4.10 5.82
CA LEU A 13 -7.43 -3.25 6.79
C LEU A 13 -8.89 -3.01 6.42
N LEU A 14 -9.16 -2.87 5.11
CA LEU A 14 -10.50 -2.74 4.55
C LEU A 14 -11.11 -4.11 4.28
N ASN A 15 -12.38 -4.28 4.61
CA ASN A 15 -13.15 -5.46 4.20
C ASN A 15 -13.57 -5.38 2.72
N ASP A 16 -14.18 -6.42 2.18
CA ASP A 16 -14.61 -6.50 0.77
C ASP A 16 -15.67 -5.44 0.39
N LYS A 17 -16.32 -4.83 1.38
CA LYS A 17 -17.24 -3.71 1.17
C LYS A 17 -16.53 -2.36 1.15
N GLY A 18 -15.21 -2.33 1.39
CA GLY A 18 -14.36 -1.14 1.30
C GLY A 18 -14.40 -0.24 2.53
N TYR A 19 -14.72 -0.75 3.72
CA TYR A 19 -14.66 0.01 4.97
C TYR A 19 -13.91 -0.74 6.07
N ILE A 20 -13.47 -0.02 7.10
CA ILE A 20 -12.85 -0.57 8.31
C ILE A 20 -13.98 -0.91 9.30
N SER A 21 -14.03 -2.15 9.79
CA SER A 21 -15.06 -2.58 10.74
C SER A 21 -14.93 -1.91 12.11
N ASP A 22 -16.02 -1.83 12.85
CA ASP A 22 -16.00 -1.27 14.21
C ASP A 22 -15.06 -2.03 15.15
N ARG A 23 -14.93 -3.37 15.01
CA ARG A 23 -13.99 -4.17 15.78
C ARG A 23 -12.55 -3.75 15.47
N THR A 24 -12.20 -3.62 14.20
CA THR A 24 -10.86 -3.18 13.78
C THR A 24 -10.57 -1.74 14.21
N ILE A 25 -11.54 -0.83 14.11
CA ILE A 25 -11.42 0.55 14.62
C ILE A 25 -11.10 0.54 16.11
N ASN A 26 -11.86 -0.21 16.90
CA ASN A 26 -11.66 -0.31 18.35
C ASN A 26 -10.32 -0.93 18.72
N ALA A 27 -9.89 -1.98 18.00
CA ALA A 27 -8.60 -2.62 18.19
C ALA A 27 -7.44 -1.64 17.91
N VAL A 28 -7.48 -0.89 16.78
CA VAL A 28 -6.46 0.13 16.46
C VAL A 28 -6.41 1.22 17.52
N LYS A 29 -7.56 1.75 17.96
CA LYS A 29 -7.60 2.75 19.04
C LYS A 29 -7.03 2.21 20.36
N LYS A 30 -7.29 0.94 20.69
CA LYS A 30 -6.72 0.28 21.86
C LYS A 30 -5.21 0.12 21.73
N LEU A 31 -4.72 -0.31 20.56
CA LEU A 31 -3.30 -0.42 20.25
C LEU A 31 -2.57 0.91 20.48
N GLN A 32 -3.10 2.00 19.92
CA GLN A 32 -2.53 3.34 20.05
C GLN A 32 -2.52 3.81 21.52
N LYS A 33 -3.56 3.52 22.31
CA LYS A 33 -3.61 3.81 23.76
C LYS A 33 -2.51 3.08 24.56
N HIS A 34 -2.06 1.91 24.09
CA HIS A 34 -0.94 1.17 24.69
C HIS A 34 0.44 1.68 24.22
N GLY A 35 0.48 2.78 23.47
CA GLY A 35 1.73 3.39 22.99
C GLY A 35 2.39 2.63 21.83
N ILE A 36 1.66 1.74 21.16
CA ILE A 36 2.13 1.05 19.97
C ILE A 36 1.77 1.89 18.75
N HIS A 37 2.74 2.20 17.92
CA HIS A 37 2.52 2.94 16.68
C HIS A 37 1.71 2.08 15.70
N PHE A 38 0.70 2.69 15.09
CA PHE A 38 -0.03 2.11 13.97
C PHE A 38 0.28 2.92 12.71
N ILE A 39 0.63 2.27 11.61
CA ILE A 39 0.88 2.90 10.32
C ILE A 39 0.17 2.13 9.21
N VAL A 40 -0.44 2.85 8.29
CA VAL A 40 -0.96 2.27 7.04
C VAL A 40 0.16 2.31 5.99
N ASN A 41 0.33 1.21 5.24
CA ASN A 41 1.34 1.07 4.20
C ASN A 41 0.70 0.58 2.90
N THR A 42 0.30 1.49 2.02
CA THR A 42 -0.64 1.24 0.93
C THR A 42 -0.12 1.68 -0.44
N GLY A 43 -0.64 1.04 -1.49
CA GLY A 43 -0.49 1.50 -2.87
C GLY A 43 -1.33 2.73 -3.23
N ARG A 44 -2.30 3.09 -2.38
CA ARG A 44 -3.18 4.26 -2.60
C ARG A 44 -2.42 5.58 -2.53
N ASP A 45 -2.98 6.63 -3.14
CA ASP A 45 -2.57 8.00 -2.88
C ASP A 45 -3.02 8.46 -1.49
N TYR A 46 -2.37 9.52 -0.99
CA TYR A 46 -2.65 10.09 0.34
C TYR A 46 -4.13 10.42 0.54
N ARG A 47 -4.78 11.08 -0.44
CA ARG A 47 -6.17 11.53 -0.30
C ARG A 47 -7.14 10.35 -0.24
N ALA A 48 -6.87 9.31 -1.04
CA ALA A 48 -7.68 8.10 -1.04
C ALA A 48 -7.52 7.31 0.27
N ALA A 49 -6.30 7.17 0.79
CA ALA A 49 -6.05 6.52 2.07
C ALA A 49 -6.64 7.30 3.24
N LYS A 50 -6.41 8.63 3.27
CA LYS A 50 -6.91 9.53 4.31
C LYS A 50 -8.43 9.51 4.41
N ARG A 51 -9.14 9.47 3.29
CA ARG A 51 -10.61 9.41 3.28
C ARG A 51 -11.15 8.20 4.05
N GLU A 52 -10.56 7.01 3.87
CA GLU A 52 -11.01 5.79 4.57
C GLU A 52 -10.68 5.85 6.07
N LEU A 53 -9.53 6.41 6.44
CA LEU A 53 -9.18 6.62 7.84
C LEU A 53 -10.10 7.65 8.50
N ASP A 54 -10.43 8.74 7.82
CA ASP A 54 -11.34 9.77 8.33
C ASP A 54 -12.76 9.21 8.53
N ALA A 55 -13.26 8.41 7.58
CA ALA A 55 -14.55 7.73 7.69
C ALA A 55 -14.60 6.80 8.93
N ALA A 56 -13.47 6.21 9.30
CA ALA A 56 -13.31 5.37 10.49
C ALA A 56 -12.95 6.16 11.76
N SER A 57 -12.79 7.48 11.69
CA SER A 57 -12.29 8.32 12.79
C SER A 57 -10.97 7.77 13.37
N LEU A 58 -10.08 7.33 12.49
CA LEU A 58 -8.73 6.89 12.79
C LEU A 58 -7.71 7.92 12.31
N SER A 59 -6.63 8.07 13.08
CA SER A 59 -5.50 8.93 12.72
C SER A 59 -4.20 8.19 12.92
N CYS A 60 -3.38 8.13 11.86
CA CYS A 60 -2.05 7.54 11.89
C CYS A 60 -1.19 8.12 10.77
N ASP A 61 0.13 7.93 10.86
CA ASP A 61 1.04 8.17 9.76
C ASP A 61 0.75 7.17 8.62
N MET A 62 1.07 7.52 7.38
CA MET A 62 0.77 6.69 6.22
C MET A 62 1.97 6.62 5.28
N ILE A 63 2.31 5.41 4.83
CA ILE A 63 3.18 5.17 3.68
C ILE A 63 2.26 4.96 2.47
N CYS A 64 2.37 5.83 1.48
CA CYS A 64 1.52 5.86 0.30
C CYS A 64 2.31 5.58 -0.98
N TYR A 65 1.58 5.37 -2.09
CA TYR A 65 2.15 5.10 -3.41
C TYR A 65 3.15 3.94 -3.41
N SER A 66 2.82 2.84 -2.71
CA SER A 66 3.66 1.64 -2.59
C SER A 66 5.06 1.90 -2.01
N GLY A 67 5.18 2.89 -1.11
CA GLY A 67 6.45 3.26 -0.46
C GLY A 67 7.11 4.53 -0.99
N ALA A 68 6.53 5.21 -1.99
CA ALA A 68 7.16 6.36 -2.61
C ALA A 68 7.08 7.64 -1.76
N CYS A 69 6.12 7.76 -0.85
CA CYS A 69 6.03 8.91 0.05
C CYS A 69 5.39 8.50 1.38
N THR A 70 5.97 8.98 2.47
CA THR A 70 5.40 8.84 3.82
C THR A 70 4.77 10.17 4.23
N TYR A 71 3.59 10.12 4.83
CA TYR A 71 2.87 11.29 5.36
C TYR A 71 2.68 11.16 6.85
N ASP A 72 2.86 12.26 7.57
CA ASP A 72 2.48 12.33 8.98
C ASP A 72 0.95 12.51 9.15
N VAL A 73 0.48 12.47 10.39
CA VAL A 73 -0.95 12.64 10.73
C VAL A 73 -1.53 14.00 10.26
N HIS A 74 -0.69 14.99 10.00
CA HIS A 74 -1.09 16.33 9.53
C HIS A 74 -1.07 16.44 8.00
N GLY A 75 -0.59 15.41 7.29
CA GLY A 75 -0.51 15.39 5.83
C GLY A 75 0.77 15.98 5.27
N ASN A 76 1.79 16.20 6.09
CA ASN A 76 3.10 16.62 5.61
C ASN A 76 3.85 15.40 5.05
N GLY A 77 4.23 15.49 3.78
CA GLY A 77 5.02 14.45 3.11
C GLY A 77 6.48 14.49 3.53
N PHE A 78 7.05 13.33 3.79
CA PHE A 78 8.49 13.14 4.05
C PHE A 78 8.96 11.78 3.52
N HIS A 79 10.27 11.53 3.45
CA HIS A 79 10.87 10.31 2.88
C HIS A 79 10.37 10.01 1.45
N ILE A 80 10.53 11.00 0.58
CA ILE A 80 10.11 10.91 -0.82
C ILE A 80 11.12 10.08 -1.61
N ALA A 81 10.63 9.08 -2.35
CA ALA A 81 11.39 8.28 -3.32
C ALA A 81 10.66 8.31 -4.67
N SER A 82 10.80 9.40 -5.41
CA SER A 82 10.16 9.59 -6.71
C SER A 82 11.01 9.02 -7.86
N LEU A 83 10.36 8.69 -8.95
CA LEU A 83 11.00 8.32 -10.20
C LEU A 83 11.76 9.54 -10.79
N PRO A 84 13.06 9.41 -11.12
CA PRO A 84 13.75 10.41 -11.90
C PRO A 84 13.04 10.69 -13.22
N LYS A 85 13.01 11.94 -13.67
CA LYS A 85 12.30 12.31 -14.91
C LYS A 85 12.84 11.58 -16.14
N SER A 86 14.15 11.29 -16.20
CA SER A 86 14.76 10.50 -17.26
C SER A 86 14.24 9.05 -17.31
N ILE A 87 14.04 8.44 -16.15
CA ILE A 87 13.49 7.08 -16.03
C ILE A 87 11.98 7.11 -16.34
N ALA A 88 11.25 8.07 -15.80
CA ALA A 88 9.83 8.24 -16.13
C ALA A 88 9.61 8.41 -17.64
N LYS A 89 10.50 9.13 -18.34
CA LYS A 89 10.47 9.27 -19.81
C LYS A 89 10.64 7.93 -20.51
N GLN A 90 11.58 7.08 -20.06
CA GLN A 90 11.77 5.73 -20.63
C GLN A 90 10.54 4.87 -20.45
N ILE A 91 9.97 4.82 -19.22
CA ILE A 91 8.75 4.07 -18.92
C ILE A 91 7.60 4.53 -19.83
N LEU A 92 7.34 5.83 -19.89
CA LEU A 92 6.24 6.38 -20.70
C LEU A 92 6.45 6.12 -22.19
N THR A 93 7.69 6.09 -22.68
CA THR A 93 8.01 5.74 -24.07
C THR A 93 7.73 4.24 -24.35
N VAL A 94 8.04 3.37 -23.40
CA VAL A 94 7.67 1.95 -23.51
C VAL A 94 6.14 1.80 -23.52
N PHE A 95 5.43 2.49 -22.64
CA PHE A 95 3.96 2.46 -22.58
C PHE A 95 3.34 2.90 -23.90
N GLU A 96 3.81 4.00 -24.51
CA GLU A 96 3.36 4.47 -25.80
C GLU A 96 3.58 3.45 -26.91
N ARG A 97 4.74 2.78 -26.94
CA ARG A 97 5.07 1.73 -27.91
C ARG A 97 4.08 0.56 -27.86
N HIS A 98 3.64 0.18 -26.67
CA HIS A 98 2.68 -0.91 -26.45
C HIS A 98 1.21 -0.44 -26.49
N GLY A 99 0.94 0.86 -26.68
CA GLY A 99 -0.40 1.42 -26.62
C GLY A 99 -1.04 1.34 -25.22
N ALA A 100 -0.22 1.26 -24.17
CA ALA A 100 -0.67 1.19 -22.79
C ALA A 100 -0.99 2.58 -22.21
N PHE A 101 -2.12 2.71 -21.55
CA PHE A 101 -2.48 3.94 -20.84
C PHE A 101 -1.76 4.05 -19.51
N ALA A 102 -1.10 5.17 -19.28
CA ALA A 102 -0.39 5.44 -18.03
C ALA A 102 -1.30 6.09 -16.99
N ASN A 103 -1.48 5.42 -15.86
CA ASN A 103 -1.97 6.03 -14.63
C ASN A 103 -0.77 6.52 -13.82
N ILE A 104 -0.66 7.82 -13.64
CA ILE A 104 0.51 8.44 -13.02
C ILE A 104 0.10 9.03 -11.67
N ALA A 105 0.86 8.72 -10.63
CA ALA A 105 0.68 9.29 -9.31
C ALA A 105 1.73 10.39 -9.06
N THR A 106 1.25 11.57 -8.73
CA THR A 106 2.09 12.74 -8.40
C THR A 106 1.60 13.37 -7.08
N GLU A 107 2.22 14.45 -6.64
CA GLU A 107 1.73 15.24 -5.49
C GLU A 107 0.31 15.78 -5.70
N TYR A 108 -0.14 15.93 -6.94
CA TYR A 108 -1.51 16.33 -7.26
C TYR A 108 -2.52 15.17 -7.16
N GLY A 109 -2.06 13.95 -6.83
CA GLY A 109 -2.84 12.72 -6.86
C GLY A 109 -2.79 12.08 -8.24
N LYS A 110 -3.92 11.55 -8.71
CA LYS A 110 -4.00 10.88 -10.03
C LYS A 110 -3.78 11.88 -11.16
N THR A 111 -2.89 11.51 -12.07
CA THR A 111 -2.47 12.33 -13.21
C THR A 111 -2.50 11.50 -14.49
N SER A 112 -2.84 12.10 -15.61
CA SER A 112 -2.83 11.48 -16.94
C SER A 112 -2.15 12.38 -17.96
N ILE A 113 -1.44 11.76 -18.89
CA ILE A 113 -0.88 12.40 -20.10
C ILE A 113 -1.75 12.15 -21.34
N THR A 114 -2.81 11.34 -21.20
CA THR A 114 -3.83 11.09 -22.20
C THR A 114 -4.99 12.03 -21.95
N ASP A 115 -5.54 12.62 -23.01
CA ASP A 115 -6.68 13.53 -22.89
C ASP A 115 -7.91 12.83 -22.28
N LYS A 116 -8.77 13.63 -21.67
CA LYS A 116 -9.91 13.14 -20.90
C LYS A 116 -10.88 12.28 -21.72
N ASN A 117 -11.15 12.67 -22.97
CA ASN A 117 -12.14 11.97 -23.81
C ASN A 117 -11.60 10.61 -24.24
N THR A 118 -10.34 10.54 -24.63
CA THR A 118 -9.66 9.29 -24.99
C THR A 118 -9.59 8.36 -23.78
N LEU A 119 -9.27 8.87 -22.58
CA LEU A 119 -9.24 8.08 -21.35
C LEU A 119 -10.64 7.52 -21.01
N LEU A 120 -11.68 8.36 -21.08
CA LEU A 120 -13.07 7.92 -20.85
C LEU A 120 -13.52 6.87 -21.86
N SER A 121 -13.18 7.04 -23.15
CA SER A 121 -13.50 6.09 -24.20
C SER A 121 -12.82 4.73 -23.98
N TYR A 122 -11.55 4.74 -23.63
CA TYR A 122 -10.79 3.52 -23.31
C TYR A 122 -11.43 2.73 -22.16
N TYR A 123 -11.73 3.39 -21.05
CA TYR A 123 -12.37 2.72 -19.93
C TYR A 123 -13.74 2.16 -20.26
N LYS A 124 -14.56 2.92 -21.01
CA LYS A 124 -15.90 2.50 -21.41
C LYS A 124 -15.90 1.29 -22.34
N ASN A 125 -14.98 1.28 -23.31
CA ASN A 125 -15.00 0.31 -24.39
C ASN A 125 -14.11 -0.91 -24.14
N GLU A 126 -13.07 -0.78 -23.33
CA GLU A 126 -12.07 -1.84 -23.11
C GLU A 126 -12.07 -2.33 -21.63
N VAL A 127 -11.93 -1.39 -20.67
CA VAL A 127 -11.71 -1.78 -19.27
C VAL A 127 -12.98 -2.35 -18.64
N PHE A 128 -14.11 -1.63 -18.72
CA PHE A 128 -15.35 -2.09 -18.07
C PHE A 128 -15.86 -3.42 -18.60
N PRO A 129 -15.93 -3.66 -19.92
CA PRO A 129 -16.35 -4.95 -20.45
C PRO A 129 -15.44 -6.10 -20.01
N ALA A 130 -14.12 -5.88 -19.97
CA ALA A 130 -13.16 -6.90 -19.56
C ALA A 130 -13.27 -7.24 -18.07
N VAL A 131 -13.48 -6.23 -17.22
CA VAL A 131 -13.66 -6.42 -15.77
C VAL A 131 -14.97 -7.14 -15.45
N GLU A 132 -16.06 -6.80 -16.16
CA GLU A 132 -17.36 -7.45 -16.03
C GLU A 132 -17.29 -8.93 -16.41
N GLN A 133 -16.54 -9.28 -17.46
CA GLN A 133 -16.28 -10.66 -17.86
C GLN A 133 -15.54 -11.46 -16.77
N GLU A 134 -14.68 -10.81 -15.98
CA GLU A 134 -14.01 -11.42 -14.82
C GLU A 134 -14.89 -11.50 -13.56
N GLY A 135 -16.14 -11.05 -13.63
CA GLY A 135 -17.06 -11.01 -12.47
C GLY A 135 -16.67 -10.01 -11.40
N LYS A 136 -15.84 -9.03 -11.74
CA LYS A 136 -15.37 -7.98 -10.83
C LYS A 136 -16.09 -6.66 -11.10
N VAL A 137 -16.13 -5.80 -10.09
CA VAL A 137 -16.69 -4.45 -10.19
C VAL A 137 -15.65 -3.44 -9.75
N TYR A 138 -15.06 -2.71 -10.68
CA TYR A 138 -14.12 -1.62 -10.37
C TYR A 138 -14.83 -0.35 -9.86
N PHE A 139 -15.98 -0.06 -10.47
CA PHE A 139 -16.86 1.06 -10.10
C PHE A 139 -18.30 0.56 -10.14
N ARG A 140 -19.09 0.93 -9.14
CA ARG A 140 -20.50 0.53 -9.08
C ARG A 140 -21.32 1.13 -10.22
N THR A 141 -20.93 2.33 -10.69
CA THR A 141 -21.63 3.03 -11.77
C THR A 141 -20.63 3.79 -12.65
N TRP A 142 -21.06 4.06 -13.91
CA TRP A 142 -20.34 4.98 -14.79
C TRP A 142 -20.17 6.38 -14.17
N HIS A 143 -21.14 6.81 -13.35
CA HIS A 143 -21.07 8.07 -12.63
C HIS A 143 -19.90 8.10 -11.66
N ASP A 144 -19.68 7.06 -10.86
CA ASP A 144 -18.57 6.97 -9.90
C ASP A 144 -17.23 7.06 -10.61
N PHE A 145 -17.11 6.40 -11.77
CA PHE A 145 -15.92 6.48 -12.59
C PHE A 145 -15.71 7.90 -13.15
N ALA A 146 -16.74 8.52 -13.72
CA ALA A 146 -16.66 9.87 -14.26
C ALA A 146 -16.29 10.90 -13.16
N MET A 147 -16.81 10.70 -11.95
CA MET A 147 -16.43 11.49 -10.76
C MET A 147 -14.96 11.28 -10.37
N MET A 148 -14.44 10.07 -10.49
CA MET A 148 -13.02 9.81 -10.27
C MET A 148 -12.17 10.51 -11.33
N VAL A 149 -12.54 10.38 -12.61
CA VAL A 149 -11.82 11.03 -13.73
C VAL A 149 -11.87 12.56 -13.62
N SER A 150 -12.93 13.15 -13.05
CA SER A 150 -13.01 14.60 -12.84
C SER A 150 -11.93 15.13 -11.88
N LYS A 151 -11.36 14.27 -11.04
CA LYS A 151 -10.29 14.60 -10.09
C LYS A 151 -8.89 14.34 -10.65
N VAL A 152 -8.78 13.79 -11.85
CA VAL A 152 -7.49 13.54 -12.54
C VAL A 152 -6.96 14.87 -13.07
N ARG A 153 -5.67 15.13 -12.82
CA ARG A 153 -4.96 16.24 -13.47
C ARG A 153 -4.44 15.78 -14.84
N PHE A 154 -4.81 16.50 -15.88
CA PHE A 154 -4.41 16.20 -17.24
C PHE A 154 -3.25 17.09 -17.68
N PHE A 155 -2.27 16.48 -18.34
CA PHE A 155 -1.14 17.15 -19.00
C PHE A 155 -1.21 16.90 -20.51
N GLU A 156 -0.77 17.86 -21.30
CA GLU A 156 -0.68 17.73 -22.77
C GLU A 156 0.54 16.87 -23.15
N GLY A 157 0.39 15.55 -23.01
CA GLY A 157 1.43 14.58 -23.31
C GLY A 157 2.53 14.49 -22.25
N LYS A 158 3.48 13.57 -22.48
CA LYS A 158 4.55 13.27 -21.52
C LYS A 158 5.54 14.42 -21.33
N GLU A 159 5.85 15.19 -22.36
CA GLU A 159 6.83 16.27 -22.28
C GLU A 159 6.35 17.41 -21.35
N SER A 160 5.05 17.71 -21.37
CA SER A 160 4.45 18.68 -20.44
C SER A 160 4.56 18.23 -18.99
N LEU A 161 4.31 16.95 -18.69
CA LEU A 161 4.47 16.37 -17.35
C LEU A 161 5.94 16.35 -16.92
N LEU A 162 6.84 15.94 -17.82
CA LEU A 162 8.26 15.80 -17.52
C LEU A 162 8.95 17.15 -17.30
N GLY A 163 8.44 18.21 -17.95
CA GLY A 163 8.92 19.59 -17.78
C GLY A 163 8.51 20.24 -16.45
N CYS A 164 7.54 19.65 -15.71
CA CYS A 164 7.16 20.15 -14.38
C CYS A 164 8.12 19.64 -13.31
N GLU A 165 8.32 20.42 -12.24
CA GLU A 165 9.12 19.98 -11.07
C GLU A 165 8.41 18.94 -10.20
N THR A 166 7.10 18.69 -10.42
CA THR A 166 6.30 17.78 -9.62
C THR A 166 6.92 16.37 -9.56
N PRO A 167 7.04 15.75 -8.38
CA PRO A 167 7.55 14.38 -8.25
C PRO A 167 6.57 13.38 -8.88
N ILE A 168 7.10 12.35 -9.54
CA ILE A 168 6.35 11.20 -10.04
C ILE A 168 6.59 10.05 -9.06
N TYR A 169 5.57 9.68 -8.30
CA TYR A 169 5.67 8.64 -7.27
C TYR A 169 5.52 7.24 -7.84
N LYS A 170 4.57 7.06 -8.77
CA LYS A 170 4.24 5.77 -9.36
C LYS A 170 3.70 5.96 -10.77
N ILE A 171 4.05 5.05 -11.67
CA ILE A 171 3.42 4.88 -12.98
C ILE A 171 2.83 3.48 -13.02
N SER A 172 1.58 3.34 -13.42
CA SER A 172 0.92 2.03 -13.50
C SER A 172 0.03 1.94 -14.72
N THR A 173 -0.28 0.73 -15.13
CA THR A 173 -1.25 0.45 -16.19
C THR A 173 -2.08 -0.78 -15.83
N THR A 174 -3.26 -0.87 -16.43
CA THR A 174 -4.07 -2.08 -16.46
C THR A 174 -4.32 -2.43 -17.92
N PHE A 175 -4.01 -3.67 -18.30
CA PHE A 175 -4.07 -4.10 -19.69
C PHE A 175 -4.60 -5.54 -19.75
N PHE A 176 -5.70 -5.77 -20.45
CA PHE A 176 -6.39 -7.07 -20.44
C PHE A 176 -5.89 -8.05 -21.51
N ASP A 177 -5.14 -7.58 -22.51
CA ASP A 177 -4.41 -8.40 -23.46
C ASP A 177 -3.15 -8.96 -22.79
N GLN A 178 -3.14 -10.28 -22.52
CA GLN A 178 -2.06 -10.93 -21.79
C GLN A 178 -0.72 -10.92 -22.55
N ASP A 179 -0.74 -11.01 -23.85
CA ASP A 179 0.49 -11.01 -24.67
C ASP A 179 1.13 -9.62 -24.63
N LYS A 180 0.30 -8.58 -24.76
CA LYS A 180 0.77 -7.19 -24.70
C LYS A 180 1.27 -6.80 -23.32
N ILE A 181 0.60 -7.19 -22.22
CA ILE A 181 1.10 -6.85 -20.88
C ILE A 181 2.38 -7.61 -20.54
N ASN A 182 2.55 -8.83 -21.02
CA ASN A 182 3.79 -9.59 -20.85
C ASN A 182 4.94 -8.93 -21.61
N ALA A 183 4.72 -8.58 -22.88
CA ALA A 183 5.72 -7.86 -23.69
C ALA A 183 6.09 -6.50 -23.08
N LEU A 184 5.10 -5.76 -22.51
CA LEU A 184 5.34 -4.53 -21.78
C LEU A 184 6.23 -4.78 -20.53
N LYS A 185 5.94 -5.83 -19.77
CA LYS A 185 6.72 -6.21 -18.57
C LYS A 185 8.17 -6.53 -18.93
N ASP A 186 8.39 -7.27 -20.01
CA ASP A 186 9.72 -7.64 -20.48
C ASP A 186 10.54 -6.40 -20.86
N ASP A 187 9.95 -5.43 -21.58
CA ASP A 187 10.60 -4.17 -21.94
C ASP A 187 10.90 -3.29 -20.72
N ILE A 188 10.03 -3.30 -19.70
CA ILE A 188 10.23 -2.56 -18.46
C ILE A 188 11.35 -3.17 -17.61
N HIS A 189 11.49 -4.50 -17.58
CA HIS A 189 12.58 -5.16 -16.85
C HIS A 189 14.00 -4.74 -17.32
N GLY A 190 14.12 -4.22 -18.53
CA GLY A 190 15.38 -3.70 -19.07
C GLY A 190 15.77 -2.30 -18.56
N ILE A 191 14.93 -1.66 -17.73
CA ILE A 191 15.18 -0.30 -17.22
C ILE A 191 15.72 -0.40 -15.79
N ASP A 192 16.90 0.18 -15.53
CA ASP A 192 17.52 0.21 -14.20
C ASP A 192 16.78 1.10 -13.20
N GLN A 193 17.04 0.88 -11.91
CA GLN A 193 16.52 1.64 -10.77
C GLN A 193 15.00 1.61 -10.60
N LEU A 194 14.33 0.61 -11.16
CA LEU A 194 12.90 0.40 -11.01
C LEU A 194 12.59 -0.73 -10.02
N HIS A 195 11.43 -0.60 -9.39
CA HIS A 195 10.69 -1.70 -8.78
C HIS A 195 9.38 -1.83 -9.53
N ALA A 196 9.23 -2.93 -10.26
CA ALA A 196 8.04 -3.25 -11.02
C ALA A 196 7.35 -4.46 -10.39
N VAL A 197 6.08 -4.33 -10.05
CA VAL A 197 5.27 -5.37 -9.40
C VAL A 197 3.88 -5.42 -10.00
N SER A 198 3.28 -6.61 -9.99
CA SER A 198 1.88 -6.81 -10.37
C SER A 198 1.08 -7.25 -9.15
N THR A 199 -0.10 -6.65 -8.95
CA THR A 199 -1.08 -7.07 -7.94
C THR A 199 -2.10 -8.03 -8.54
N SER A 200 -2.19 -8.07 -9.87
CA SER A 200 -3.00 -8.99 -10.66
C SER A 200 -2.28 -9.37 -11.96
N LYS A 201 -2.85 -10.32 -12.70
CA LYS A 201 -2.33 -10.68 -14.03
C LYS A 201 -2.39 -9.54 -15.06
N ASN A 202 -3.32 -8.58 -14.86
CA ASN A 202 -3.66 -7.54 -15.83
C ASN A 202 -3.01 -6.19 -15.51
N ASP A 203 -2.22 -6.07 -14.45
CA ASP A 203 -1.64 -4.80 -14.04
C ASP A 203 -0.11 -4.82 -13.98
N LEU A 204 0.43 -3.61 -13.97
CA LEU A 204 1.83 -3.35 -13.67
C LEU A 204 1.93 -2.03 -12.90
N GLU A 205 2.52 -2.06 -11.72
CA GLU A 205 2.90 -0.90 -10.93
C GLU A 205 4.41 -0.71 -10.98
N ILE A 206 4.86 0.50 -11.28
CA ILE A 206 6.28 0.86 -11.39
C ILE A 206 6.57 2.02 -10.46
N THR A 207 7.51 1.81 -9.56
CA THR A 207 8.03 2.81 -8.63
C THR A 207 9.55 2.89 -8.73
N HIS A 208 10.17 3.85 -8.07
CA HIS A 208 11.62 3.85 -7.89
C HIS A 208 12.06 2.64 -7.04
N VAL A 209 13.24 2.07 -7.30
CA VAL A 209 13.76 0.91 -6.55
C VAL A 209 13.75 1.10 -5.02
N ASN A 210 13.91 2.34 -4.55
CA ASN A 210 13.82 2.69 -3.13
C ASN A 210 12.39 2.98 -2.64
N ALA A 211 11.38 2.92 -3.50
CA ALA A 211 9.98 3.14 -3.20
C ALA A 211 9.24 1.81 -3.09
N GLN A 212 9.65 0.98 -2.15
CA GLN A 212 9.01 -0.29 -1.82
C GLN A 212 8.42 -0.21 -0.42
N LYS A 213 7.31 -0.90 -0.17
CA LYS A 213 6.63 -0.92 1.14
C LYS A 213 7.59 -1.31 2.27
N GLY A 214 8.45 -2.29 2.04
CA GLY A 214 9.45 -2.75 3.03
C GLY A 214 10.52 -1.70 3.33
N THR A 215 11.14 -1.15 2.29
CA THR A 215 12.16 -0.10 2.44
C THR A 215 11.61 1.13 3.16
N ALA A 216 10.40 1.56 2.78
CA ALA A 216 9.74 2.71 3.40
C ALA A 216 9.37 2.43 4.87
N LEU A 217 8.91 1.22 5.19
CA LEU A 217 8.60 0.80 6.57
C LEU A 217 9.84 0.84 7.47
N LEU A 218 10.97 0.27 7.01
CA LEU A 218 12.22 0.28 7.79
C LEU A 218 12.72 1.71 8.01
N ARG A 219 12.65 2.56 6.99
CA ARG A 219 13.02 3.98 7.10
C ARG A 219 12.12 4.72 8.08
N TYR A 220 10.81 4.47 8.05
CA TYR A 220 9.88 5.03 9.03
C TYR A 220 10.18 4.53 10.45
N ALA A 221 10.36 3.23 10.65
CA ALA A 221 10.68 2.64 11.95
C ALA A 221 11.97 3.24 12.57
N GLN A 222 12.97 3.51 11.72
CA GLN A 222 14.21 4.16 12.15
C GLN A 222 13.96 5.55 12.74
N THR A 223 13.05 6.36 12.18
CA THR A 223 12.69 7.68 12.73
C THR A 223 12.04 7.59 14.12
N LYS A 224 11.36 6.48 14.39
CA LYS A 224 10.71 6.22 15.69
C LYS A 224 11.63 5.44 16.65
N ARG A 225 12.88 5.16 16.26
CA ARG A 225 13.84 4.33 17.02
C ARG A 225 13.25 2.95 17.37
N ILE A 226 12.64 2.31 16.36
CA ILE A 226 12.03 0.98 16.45
C ILE A 226 12.89 0.03 15.62
N THR A 227 13.30 -1.10 16.21
CA THR A 227 14.08 -2.13 15.52
C THR A 227 13.17 -3.06 14.72
N PRO A 228 13.65 -3.73 13.65
CA PRO A 228 12.86 -4.67 12.87
C PRO A 228 12.14 -5.73 13.73
N SER A 229 12.80 -6.28 14.74
CA SER A 229 12.22 -7.26 15.68
C SER A 229 11.06 -6.72 16.54
N GLN A 230 10.79 -5.43 16.50
CA GLN A 230 9.70 -4.77 17.22
C GLN A 230 8.54 -4.38 16.29
N ILE A 231 8.57 -4.83 15.04
CA ILE A 231 7.56 -4.53 14.02
C ILE A 231 6.71 -5.77 13.78
N LEU A 232 5.39 -5.59 13.72
CA LEU A 232 4.48 -6.50 13.04
C LEU A 232 4.03 -5.85 11.74
N ALA A 233 4.10 -6.59 10.63
CA ALA A 233 3.59 -6.19 9.34
C ALA A 233 2.55 -7.18 8.83
N VAL A 234 1.44 -6.70 8.24
CA VAL A 234 0.36 -7.52 7.68
C VAL A 234 -0.05 -7.03 6.30
N GLY A 235 -0.33 -7.97 5.39
CA GLY A 235 -0.75 -7.70 4.01
C GLY A 235 -1.34 -8.92 3.31
N ASP A 236 -1.71 -8.79 2.03
CA ASP A 236 -2.40 -9.82 1.26
C ASP A 236 -1.91 -10.01 -0.17
N SER A 237 -1.22 -9.04 -0.76
CA SER A 237 -0.93 -9.02 -2.19
C SER A 237 0.55 -8.86 -2.55
N GLY A 238 0.88 -8.99 -3.84
CA GLY A 238 2.27 -9.00 -4.33
C GLY A 238 3.09 -7.76 -3.98
N ASN A 239 2.45 -6.59 -3.85
CA ASN A 239 3.16 -5.36 -3.45
C ASN A 239 3.55 -5.33 -1.96
N ASP A 240 3.02 -6.26 -1.14
CA ASP A 240 3.37 -6.44 0.27
C ASP A 240 4.62 -7.31 0.45
N LEU A 241 4.99 -8.11 -0.55
CA LEU A 241 6.11 -9.04 -0.45
C LEU A 241 7.40 -8.35 0.02
N SER A 242 7.68 -7.13 -0.47
CA SER A 242 8.86 -6.38 -0.04
C SER A 242 8.87 -6.07 1.47
N MET A 243 7.70 -5.98 2.09
CA MET A 243 7.53 -5.74 3.53
C MET A 243 7.48 -7.06 4.31
N LEU A 244 6.77 -8.05 3.79
CA LEU A 244 6.51 -9.31 4.47
C LEU A 244 7.66 -10.32 4.39
N SER A 245 8.60 -10.13 3.44
CA SER A 245 9.84 -10.93 3.35
C SER A 245 10.98 -10.40 4.24
N LEU A 246 10.75 -9.32 5.00
CA LEU A 246 11.75 -8.80 5.92
C LEU A 246 11.82 -9.64 7.21
N ASP A 247 13.00 -9.69 7.83
CA ASP A 247 13.20 -10.27 9.16
C ASP A 247 12.65 -9.31 10.23
N LEU A 248 11.32 -9.34 10.39
CA LEU A 248 10.57 -8.55 11.36
C LEU A 248 10.22 -9.38 12.60
N GLY A 249 9.73 -8.71 13.64
CA GLY A 249 9.22 -9.39 14.83
C GLY A 249 8.09 -10.37 14.50
N VAL A 250 7.15 -9.95 13.64
CA VAL A 250 6.08 -10.80 13.09
C VAL A 250 5.73 -10.32 11.67
N THR A 251 5.61 -11.26 10.75
CA THR A 251 5.01 -11.03 9.43
C THR A 251 3.73 -11.85 9.30
N ALA A 252 2.64 -11.22 8.91
CA ALA A 252 1.32 -11.85 8.85
C ALA A 252 0.71 -11.74 7.46
N ALA A 253 0.23 -12.86 6.92
CA ALA A 253 -0.60 -12.89 5.73
C ALA A 253 -2.08 -12.95 6.14
N MET A 254 -2.93 -12.22 5.43
CA MET A 254 -4.38 -12.41 5.57
C MET A 254 -4.81 -13.77 5.00
N ALA A 255 -5.89 -14.37 5.51
CA ALA A 255 -6.39 -15.65 4.98
C ALA A 255 -6.83 -15.54 3.50
N ASN A 256 -7.26 -14.35 3.07
CA ASN A 256 -7.56 -14.05 1.66
C ASN A 256 -6.31 -13.73 0.82
N ALA A 257 -5.10 -13.70 1.41
CA ALA A 257 -3.86 -13.40 0.70
C ALA A 257 -3.53 -14.46 -0.35
N SER A 258 -2.73 -14.07 -1.34
CA SER A 258 -2.17 -14.97 -2.35
C SER A 258 -1.26 -16.03 -1.70
N ALA A 259 -1.11 -17.19 -2.35
CA ALA A 259 -0.23 -18.25 -1.86
C ALA A 259 1.21 -17.75 -1.63
N THR A 260 1.75 -16.98 -2.58
CA THR A 260 3.10 -16.40 -2.50
C THR A 260 3.31 -15.53 -1.25
N VAL A 261 2.29 -14.77 -0.85
CA VAL A 261 2.34 -13.93 0.36
C VAL A 261 2.28 -14.80 1.62
N LYS A 262 1.43 -15.84 1.62
CA LYS A 262 1.33 -16.78 2.74
C LYS A 262 2.64 -17.54 2.99
N ASP A 263 3.34 -17.90 1.91
CA ASP A 263 4.58 -18.69 1.97
C ASP A 263 5.75 -17.94 2.65
N VAL A 264 5.74 -16.61 2.63
CA VAL A 264 6.82 -15.79 3.24
C VAL A 264 6.49 -15.30 4.65
N CYS A 265 5.26 -15.45 5.11
CA CYS A 265 4.81 -14.94 6.40
C CYS A 265 4.94 -15.96 7.53
N SER A 266 5.23 -15.48 8.74
CA SER A 266 5.31 -16.31 9.95
C SER A 266 3.94 -16.68 10.53
N VAL A 267 2.88 -15.92 10.20
CA VAL A 267 1.52 -16.09 10.71
C VAL A 267 0.50 -15.92 9.58
N ILE A 268 -0.59 -16.69 9.65
CA ILE A 268 -1.78 -16.47 8.82
C ILE A 268 -2.90 -15.98 9.74
N ALA A 269 -3.35 -14.74 9.51
CA ALA A 269 -4.49 -14.14 10.21
C ALA A 269 -5.82 -14.53 9.55
N PRO A 270 -6.97 -14.39 10.23
CA PRO A 270 -8.28 -14.43 9.60
C PRO A 270 -8.36 -13.49 8.39
N SER A 271 -9.36 -13.65 7.52
CA SER A 271 -9.52 -12.77 6.35
C SER A 271 -9.88 -11.34 6.76
N ASN A 272 -9.77 -10.41 5.80
CA ASN A 272 -10.19 -9.02 5.99
C ASN A 272 -11.68 -8.91 6.36
N ASP A 273 -12.55 -9.76 5.81
CA ASP A 273 -13.98 -9.84 6.17
C ASP A 273 -14.24 -10.48 7.55
N GLN A 274 -13.23 -11.14 8.13
CA GLN A 274 -13.27 -11.75 9.46
C GLN A 274 -12.44 -10.95 10.49
N ASP A 275 -12.18 -9.68 10.22
CA ASP A 275 -11.43 -8.77 11.11
C ASP A 275 -10.02 -9.26 11.48
N GLY A 276 -9.27 -9.81 10.53
CA GLY A 276 -7.95 -10.38 10.78
C GLY A 276 -6.94 -9.39 11.37
N VAL A 277 -7.03 -8.10 10.99
CA VAL A 277 -6.21 -7.04 11.60
C VAL A 277 -6.54 -6.84 13.08
N ALA A 278 -7.83 -6.83 13.44
CA ALA A 278 -8.24 -6.74 14.84
C ALA A 278 -7.75 -7.95 15.65
N PHE A 279 -7.86 -9.17 15.10
CA PHE A 279 -7.37 -10.38 15.70
C PHE A 279 -5.87 -10.29 16.04
N LEU A 280 -5.03 -9.86 15.07
CA LEU A 280 -3.60 -9.69 15.30
C LEU A 280 -3.28 -8.64 16.38
N ILE A 281 -4.01 -7.54 16.39
CA ILE A 281 -3.84 -6.48 17.39
C ILE A 281 -4.21 -6.99 18.78
N GLU A 282 -5.33 -7.69 18.93
CA GLU A 282 -5.80 -8.25 20.20
C GLU A 282 -4.78 -9.26 20.77
N ASP A 283 -4.26 -10.14 19.91
CA ASP A 283 -3.22 -11.12 20.27
C ASP A 283 -1.93 -10.45 20.78
N ILE A 284 -1.43 -9.42 20.07
CA ILE A 284 -0.26 -8.65 20.50
C ILE A 284 -0.47 -7.99 21.87
N LEU A 285 -1.64 -7.41 22.07
CA LEU A 285 -1.94 -6.72 23.33
C LEU A 285 -1.96 -7.71 24.50
N GLU A 286 -2.55 -8.89 24.30
CA GLU A 286 -2.57 -9.97 25.30
C GLU A 286 -1.15 -10.48 25.62
N GLN A 287 -0.35 -10.74 24.59
CA GLN A 287 1.04 -11.18 24.75
C GLN A 287 1.90 -10.13 25.48
N ASN A 288 1.73 -8.85 25.16
CA ASN A 288 2.46 -7.77 25.80
C ASN A 288 2.05 -7.61 27.28
N GLU A 289 0.77 -7.76 27.62
CA GLU A 289 0.29 -7.75 29.00
C GLU A 289 0.85 -8.94 29.81
N LEU A 290 0.86 -10.13 29.21
CA LEU A 290 1.43 -11.32 29.85
C LEU A 290 2.93 -11.16 30.14
N ALA A 291 3.69 -10.67 29.16
CA ALA A 291 5.12 -10.40 29.32
C ALA A 291 5.40 -9.34 30.41
N ALA A 292 4.55 -8.32 30.52
CA ALA A 292 4.66 -7.31 31.57
C ALA A 292 4.37 -7.88 32.97
N ARG A 293 3.37 -8.77 33.09
CA ARG A 293 3.06 -9.48 34.35
C ARG A 293 4.22 -10.35 34.81
N VAL A 294 4.79 -11.15 33.90
CA VAL A 294 5.93 -12.02 34.18
C VAL A 294 7.14 -11.20 34.68
N ARG A 295 7.48 -10.09 34.00
CA ARG A 295 8.57 -9.20 34.43
C ARG A 295 8.34 -8.63 35.81
N ARG A 296 7.13 -8.18 36.16
CA ARG A 296 6.79 -7.66 37.50
C ARG A 296 6.96 -8.74 38.57
N SER A 297 6.54 -9.98 38.30
CA SER A 297 6.71 -11.10 39.22
C SER A 297 8.17 -11.41 39.47
N PHE A 298 9.02 -11.38 38.43
CA PHE A 298 10.47 -11.56 38.60
C PHE A 298 11.15 -10.43 39.40
N CYS A 299 10.79 -9.16 39.17
CA CYS A 299 11.31 -8.03 39.92
C CYS A 299 10.95 -8.12 41.41
N LEU A 300 9.69 -8.48 41.72
CA LEU A 300 9.26 -8.68 43.13
C LEU A 300 10.00 -9.84 43.80
N ALA A 301 10.26 -10.96 43.09
CA ALA A 301 11.01 -12.09 43.64
C ALA A 301 12.47 -11.74 43.95
N LEU A 302 13.10 -10.86 43.15
CA LEU A 302 14.50 -10.41 43.40
C LEU A 302 14.61 -9.44 44.59
N ASP A 303 13.57 -8.65 44.88
CA ASP A 303 13.57 -7.77 46.07
C ASP A 303 13.39 -8.55 47.37
N TYR A 304 12.68 -9.68 47.36
CA TYR A 304 12.54 -10.57 48.52
C TYR A 304 13.82 -11.40 48.83
N SER A 305 14.76 -11.51 47.90
CA SER A 305 16.04 -12.23 48.11
C SER A 305 17.13 -11.37 48.79
N LYS A 306 16.82 -10.11 49.12
CA LYS A 306 17.74 -9.16 49.77
C LYS A 306 17.42 -8.90 51.24
N ILE A 307 16.44 -9.61 51.81
CA ILE A 307 16.11 -9.63 53.25
C ILE A 307 16.63 -10.97 53.83
#